data_7483c7f51658ecb0a0de619c1ebbf357
#
_entry.id   7483c7f51658ecb0a0de619c1ebbf357
#
_cell.length_a   1.000
_cell.length_b   1.000
_cell.length_c   1.000
_cell.angle_alpha   90.00
_cell.angle_beta   90.00
_cell.angle_gamma   90.00
#
_symmetry.space_group_name_H-M   'P 1'
#
loop_
_entity.id
_entity.type
_entity.pdbx_description
1 polymer ?
#
loop_
_entity_poly.entity_id
_entity_poly.type
_entity_poly.pdbx_seq_one_letter_code
_entity_poly.pdbx_strand_id
1 'polypeptide(L)'
;MFEDSPFQVHLPTRQPCPIIASIPHSGLSIPEEINTLLNRQYQIYLPHQDWHLDKLYDFLPSLGITVLEAGYSRYVVDLNRAAKEPFMGSFWQAAVPKQTAFGSALYRVLPSQQQVKQRIEQVYRPYHQQLETLLQGAIAQFGQVYLLDLHSFAGPIQDQVCLGNNNGRTCSEDWMATVESAFVKNDYQVACNKVFNGGYITRHYGAMENIQALQIELRYHNYLNLEQLEQNTVPDWDVPEFHKAKPRVIQVFETLVENLSFHRQH
;
A
#
# COMPACT_ATOMS: atom_id res chain seq x y z
N MET A 1 24.79 0.97 1.58
CA MET A 1 24.05 -0.03 0.77
C MET A 1 22.90 -0.54 1.63
N PHE A 2 21.90 -1.23 1.06
CA PHE A 2 20.70 -1.65 1.80
C PHE A 2 21.05 -2.71 2.86
N GLU A 3 20.95 -2.35 4.14
CA GLU A 3 21.29 -3.21 5.28
C GLU A 3 20.05 -3.91 5.84
N ASP A 4 18.88 -3.23 5.75
CA ASP A 4 17.60 -3.76 6.18
C ASP A 4 16.97 -4.63 5.10
N SER A 5 16.09 -5.53 5.50
CA SER A 5 15.26 -6.28 4.56
C SER A 5 14.40 -5.34 3.73
N PRO A 6 14.30 -5.51 2.38
CA PRO A 6 13.48 -4.66 1.55
C PRO A 6 11.97 -4.78 1.84
N PHE A 7 11.56 -5.84 2.53
CA PHE A 7 10.18 -6.10 2.92
C PHE A 7 10.11 -7.05 4.11
N GLN A 8 8.94 -7.14 4.70
CA GLN A 8 8.58 -8.16 5.68
C GLN A 8 7.38 -8.97 5.18
N VAL A 9 7.36 -10.27 5.46
CA VAL A 9 6.21 -11.14 5.21
C VAL A 9 5.63 -11.56 6.55
N HIS A 10 4.39 -11.18 6.80
CA HIS A 10 3.65 -11.61 7.98
C HIS A 10 2.72 -12.76 7.57
N LEU A 11 3.06 -13.96 8.01
CA LEU A 11 2.27 -15.16 7.74
C LEU A 11 1.05 -15.24 8.65
N PRO A 12 -0.04 -15.86 8.17
CA PRO A 12 -1.23 -16.10 8.98
C PRO A 12 -0.92 -16.82 10.29
N THR A 13 -1.51 -16.38 11.40
CA THR A 13 -1.43 -17.03 12.71
C THR A 13 -2.58 -17.98 12.97
N ARG A 14 -3.51 -18.11 12.01
CA ARG A 14 -4.61 -19.09 11.97
C ARG A 14 -4.73 -19.67 10.57
N GLN A 15 -5.78 -20.46 10.31
CA GLN A 15 -6.01 -21.05 8.99
C GLN A 15 -5.96 -19.97 7.89
N PRO A 16 -5.12 -20.11 6.87
CA PRO A 16 -5.00 -19.15 5.79
C PRO A 16 -6.29 -19.00 4.98
N CYS A 17 -6.58 -17.79 4.55
CA CYS A 17 -7.64 -17.44 3.60
C CYS A 17 -7.03 -16.96 2.27
N PRO A 18 -7.83 -16.88 1.17
CA PRO A 18 -7.31 -16.49 -0.14
C PRO A 18 -7.09 -14.98 -0.29
N ILE A 19 -6.79 -14.26 0.77
CA ILE A 19 -6.47 -12.85 0.73
C ILE A 19 -4.97 -12.65 0.97
N ILE A 20 -4.35 -11.84 0.12
CA ILE A 20 -3.00 -11.30 0.32
C ILE A 20 -3.12 -9.78 0.37
N ALA A 21 -2.55 -9.17 1.40
CA ALA A 21 -2.45 -7.73 1.53
C ALA A 21 -1.02 -7.27 1.19
N SER A 22 -0.91 -6.27 0.32
CA SER A 22 0.33 -5.56 -0.02
C SER A 22 0.26 -4.18 0.64
N ILE A 23 1.28 -3.80 1.43
CA ILE A 23 1.41 -2.47 2.05
C ILE A 23 2.71 -1.83 1.53
N PRO A 24 2.71 -1.31 0.29
CA PRO A 24 3.96 -0.95 -0.41
C PRO A 24 4.56 0.39 0.03
N HIS A 25 3.85 1.19 0.82
CA HIS A 25 4.26 2.54 1.19
C HIS A 25 4.33 2.82 2.71
N SER A 26 4.18 1.79 3.56
CA SER A 26 4.30 1.93 5.02
C SER A 26 5.74 2.09 5.49
N GLY A 27 6.71 1.57 4.74
CA GLY A 27 8.11 1.66 5.08
C GLY A 27 8.62 3.11 5.16
N LEU A 28 9.33 3.43 6.22
CA LEU A 28 9.88 4.77 6.45
C LEU A 28 11.42 4.81 6.38
N SER A 29 12.07 3.66 6.32
CA SER A 29 13.53 3.56 6.30
C SER A 29 14.11 4.16 5.02
N ILE A 30 15.18 4.96 5.18
CA ILE A 30 15.95 5.54 4.08
C ILE A 30 17.43 5.30 4.39
N PRO A 31 18.14 4.52 3.55
CA PRO A 31 19.58 4.33 3.72
C PRO A 31 20.34 5.65 3.75
N GLU A 32 21.33 5.75 4.63
CA GLU A 32 22.11 6.98 4.84
C GLU A 32 22.73 7.52 3.56
N GLU A 33 23.20 6.65 2.68
CA GLU A 33 23.75 7.02 1.37
C GLU A 33 22.72 7.72 0.45
N ILE A 34 21.42 7.43 0.63
CA ILE A 34 20.33 8.11 -0.08
C ILE A 34 19.95 9.39 0.65
N ASN A 35 19.84 9.31 1.99
CA ASN A 35 19.46 10.42 2.85
C ASN A 35 20.41 11.63 2.65
N THR A 36 21.70 11.38 2.56
CA THR A 36 22.71 12.43 2.31
C THR A 36 22.57 13.14 0.96
N LEU A 37 21.88 12.54 -0.02
CA LEU A 37 21.61 13.17 -1.32
C LEU A 37 20.39 14.10 -1.28
N LEU A 38 19.50 13.93 -0.29
CA LEU A 38 18.27 14.70 -0.18
C LEU A 38 18.53 16.17 0.21
N ASN A 39 17.60 17.04 -0.15
CA ASN A 39 17.52 18.38 0.41
C ASN A 39 17.27 18.29 1.93
N ARG A 40 17.86 19.20 2.72
CA ARG A 40 17.87 19.15 4.19
C ARG A 40 16.49 18.97 4.81
N GLN A 41 15.48 19.63 4.28
CA GLN A 41 14.10 19.50 4.76
C GLN A 41 13.56 18.07 4.61
N TYR A 42 13.96 17.35 3.57
CA TYR A 42 13.54 15.98 3.29
C TYR A 42 14.37 14.91 4.01
N GLN A 43 15.49 15.29 4.60
CA GLN A 43 16.21 14.44 5.56
C GLN A 43 15.50 14.36 6.91
N ILE A 44 14.65 15.35 7.22
CA ILE A 44 13.87 15.42 8.45
C ILE A 44 12.47 14.86 8.27
N TYR A 45 11.80 15.26 7.17
CA TYR A 45 10.42 14.89 6.90
C TYR A 45 10.18 14.73 5.40
N LEU A 46 9.58 13.59 5.04
CA LEU A 46 9.13 13.28 3.70
C LEU A 46 7.60 13.22 3.68
N PRO A 47 6.93 14.10 2.91
CA PRO A 47 5.48 14.16 2.87
C PRO A 47 4.88 12.97 2.08
N HIS A 48 3.57 12.76 2.19
CA HIS A 48 2.80 11.80 1.37
C HIS A 48 3.29 10.36 1.44
N GLN A 49 3.72 9.93 2.61
CA GLN A 49 3.92 8.53 2.94
C GLN A 49 2.62 7.95 3.52
N ASP A 50 2.42 6.67 3.39
CA ASP A 50 1.24 5.99 3.92
C ASP A 50 1.49 5.67 5.41
N TRP A 51 1.38 6.72 6.25
CA TRP A 51 1.78 6.72 7.65
C TRP A 51 1.11 5.61 8.45
N HIS A 52 1.90 4.81 9.20
CA HIS A 52 1.45 3.87 10.21
C HIS A 52 0.46 2.79 9.72
N LEU A 53 0.44 2.47 8.43
CA LEU A 53 -0.37 1.37 7.92
C LEU A 53 0.11 0.01 8.45
N ASP A 54 1.40 -0.14 8.73
CA ASP A 54 1.99 -1.26 9.46
C ASP A 54 1.25 -1.54 10.77
N LYS A 55 0.99 -0.48 11.56
CA LYS A 55 0.27 -0.56 12.84
C LYS A 55 -1.24 -0.67 12.67
N LEU A 56 -1.80 -0.01 11.65
CA LEU A 56 -3.24 -0.01 11.41
C LEU A 56 -3.73 -1.39 10.98
N TYR A 57 -2.92 -2.12 10.21
CA TYR A 57 -3.24 -3.42 9.63
C TYR A 57 -2.50 -4.61 10.28
N ASP A 58 -1.85 -4.43 11.43
CA ASP A 58 -1.09 -5.47 12.15
C ASP A 58 -1.92 -6.70 12.56
N PHE A 59 -3.24 -6.56 12.60
CA PHE A 59 -4.18 -7.62 12.93
C PHE A 59 -4.47 -8.61 11.78
N LEU A 60 -4.15 -8.26 10.53
CA LEU A 60 -4.50 -9.07 9.34
C LEU A 60 -4.01 -10.52 9.43
N PRO A 61 -2.80 -10.83 9.91
CA PRO A 61 -2.37 -12.21 10.08
C PRO A 61 -3.25 -13.02 11.05
N SER A 62 -3.86 -12.38 12.05
CA SER A 62 -4.78 -13.03 12.98
C SER A 62 -6.14 -13.37 12.35
N LEU A 63 -6.44 -12.80 11.18
CA LEU A 63 -7.61 -13.13 10.38
C LEU A 63 -7.34 -14.17 9.28
N GLY A 64 -6.12 -14.69 9.19
CA GLY A 64 -5.74 -15.66 8.16
C GLY A 64 -5.21 -15.02 6.88
N ILE A 65 -4.95 -13.72 6.86
CA ILE A 65 -4.46 -12.96 5.72
C ILE A 65 -2.93 -12.92 5.73
N THR A 66 -2.30 -13.22 4.61
CA THR A 66 -0.86 -13.01 4.43
C THR A 66 -0.60 -11.54 4.09
N VAL A 67 0.38 -10.93 4.74
CA VAL A 67 0.74 -9.52 4.51
C VAL A 67 2.17 -9.42 3.98
N LEU A 68 2.36 -8.65 2.90
CA LEU A 68 3.67 -8.22 2.41
C LEU A 68 3.80 -6.72 2.64
N GLU A 69 4.75 -6.33 3.48
CA GLU A 69 4.98 -4.96 3.92
C GLU A 69 6.32 -4.45 3.43
N ALA A 70 6.36 -3.21 2.89
CA ALA A 70 7.60 -2.57 2.46
C ALA A 70 8.45 -2.12 3.65
N GLY A 71 9.77 -2.37 3.60
CA GLY A 71 10.72 -1.91 4.61
C GLY A 71 11.21 -0.47 4.35
N TYR A 72 11.36 -0.08 3.10
CA TYR A 72 11.87 1.23 2.70
C TYR A 72 10.77 2.19 2.28
N SER A 73 11.05 3.49 2.50
CA SER A 73 10.19 4.58 2.04
C SER A 73 10.00 4.56 0.52
N ARG A 74 8.80 4.92 0.05
CA ARG A 74 8.50 5.12 -1.36
C ARG A 74 9.42 6.15 -2.06
N TYR A 75 10.12 6.98 -1.30
CA TYR A 75 11.12 7.91 -1.83
C TYR A 75 12.47 7.25 -2.11
N VAL A 76 12.71 6.06 -1.58
CA VAL A 76 13.82 5.21 -2.01
C VAL A 76 13.50 4.60 -3.37
N VAL A 77 12.37 3.90 -3.44
CA VAL A 77 11.77 3.38 -4.66
C VAL A 77 10.27 3.16 -4.45
N ASP A 78 9.44 3.68 -5.33
CA ASP A 78 7.98 3.51 -5.25
C ASP A 78 7.59 2.15 -5.87
N LEU A 79 7.18 1.23 -5.00
CA LEU A 79 6.80 -0.13 -5.37
C LEU A 79 5.46 -0.18 -6.13
N ASN A 80 4.66 0.89 -6.04
CA ASN A 80 3.39 1.01 -6.77
C ASN A 80 3.50 1.86 -8.04
N ARG A 81 4.71 1.89 -8.65
CA ARG A 81 5.00 2.46 -9.97
C ARG A 81 5.71 1.43 -10.85
N ALA A 82 5.45 1.47 -12.14
CA ALA A 82 6.15 0.58 -13.06
C ALA A 82 7.64 0.92 -13.15
N ALA A 83 8.53 -0.05 -12.95
CA ALA A 83 9.96 0.11 -13.15
C ALA A 83 10.30 0.08 -14.66
N LYS A 84 10.03 1.19 -15.35
CA LYS A 84 10.35 1.42 -16.76
C LYS A 84 11.46 2.45 -16.87
N GLU A 85 12.38 2.28 -17.80
CA GLU A 85 13.42 3.29 -18.08
C GLU A 85 12.82 4.54 -18.77
N PRO A 86 13.25 5.74 -18.38
CA PRO A 86 14.16 6.01 -17.27
C PRO A 86 13.47 5.77 -15.91
N PHE A 87 14.11 4.99 -15.02
CA PHE A 87 13.55 4.63 -13.70
C PHE A 87 13.28 5.83 -12.80
N MET A 88 14.01 6.93 -13.00
CA MET A 88 13.88 8.18 -12.23
C MET A 88 13.04 9.21 -12.98
N GLY A 89 12.10 9.83 -12.25
CA GLY A 89 11.20 10.84 -12.84
C GLY A 89 10.27 11.50 -11.83
N SER A 90 9.06 11.85 -12.28
CA SER A 90 8.05 12.46 -11.42
C SER A 90 7.54 11.47 -10.37
N PHE A 91 7.07 11.99 -9.23
CA PHE A 91 6.43 11.22 -8.16
C PHE A 91 5.27 10.35 -8.66
N TRP A 92 4.54 10.81 -9.64
CA TRP A 92 3.33 10.14 -10.13
C TRP A 92 3.59 9.04 -11.17
N GLN A 93 4.79 8.98 -11.77
CA GLN A 93 5.04 8.10 -12.91
C GLN A 93 6.24 7.18 -12.75
N ALA A 94 7.28 7.61 -12.02
CA ALA A 94 8.55 6.90 -11.97
C ALA A 94 8.69 6.07 -10.68
N ALA A 95 9.35 4.92 -10.78
CA ALA A 95 9.67 4.10 -9.63
C ALA A 95 10.65 4.80 -8.67
N VAL A 96 11.58 5.63 -9.17
CA VAL A 96 12.45 6.45 -8.32
C VAL A 96 12.04 7.92 -8.49
N PRO A 97 11.33 8.52 -7.51
CA PRO A 97 10.90 9.91 -7.62
C PRO A 97 12.08 10.88 -7.46
N LYS A 98 12.15 11.90 -8.32
CA LYS A 98 13.10 13.03 -8.19
C LYS A 98 12.50 14.27 -7.55
N GLN A 99 11.21 14.26 -7.30
CA GLN A 99 10.42 15.36 -6.74
C GLN A 99 9.30 14.83 -5.86
N THR A 100 8.75 15.66 -5.00
CA THR A 100 7.57 15.35 -4.20
C THR A 100 6.30 15.32 -5.07
N ALA A 101 5.17 14.93 -4.51
CA ALA A 101 3.86 14.92 -5.18
C ALA A 101 3.46 16.28 -5.76
N PHE A 102 3.91 17.38 -5.15
CA PHE A 102 3.66 18.76 -5.59
C PHE A 102 4.80 19.37 -6.41
N GLY A 103 5.78 18.56 -6.85
CA GLY A 103 6.80 18.99 -7.79
C GLY A 103 8.05 19.61 -7.17
N SER A 104 8.15 19.71 -5.85
CA SER A 104 9.35 20.22 -5.18
C SER A 104 10.52 19.24 -5.36
N ALA A 105 11.71 19.75 -5.73
CA ALA A 105 12.91 18.95 -5.96
C ALA A 105 13.32 18.21 -4.68
N LEU A 106 13.41 16.88 -4.77
CA LEU A 106 13.71 16.00 -3.65
C LEU A 106 15.21 16.03 -3.28
N TYR A 107 16.08 16.06 -4.28
CA TYR A 107 17.52 15.90 -4.11
C TYR A 107 18.28 17.20 -4.17
N ARG A 108 19.27 17.34 -3.30
CA ARG A 108 20.35 18.34 -3.40
C ARG A 108 21.37 17.92 -4.45
N VAL A 109 21.69 16.63 -4.49
CA VAL A 109 22.56 15.99 -5.48
C VAL A 109 21.80 14.81 -6.07
N LEU A 110 21.55 14.83 -7.37
CA LEU A 110 20.86 13.72 -8.03
C LEU A 110 21.65 12.42 -7.88
N PRO A 111 20.99 11.30 -7.57
CA PRO A 111 21.66 10.00 -7.58
C PRO A 111 22.14 9.64 -8.99
N SER A 112 23.26 8.95 -9.07
CA SER A 112 23.79 8.42 -10.32
C SER A 112 22.85 7.34 -10.90
N GLN A 113 22.96 7.07 -12.20
CA GLN A 113 22.21 5.99 -12.85
C GLN A 113 22.46 4.63 -12.17
N GLN A 114 23.68 4.38 -11.72
CA GLN A 114 24.04 3.16 -10.99
C GLN A 114 23.30 3.06 -9.65
N GLN A 115 23.24 4.14 -8.87
CA GLN A 115 22.49 4.17 -7.60
C GLN A 115 20.99 3.98 -7.83
N VAL A 116 20.44 4.58 -8.89
CA VAL A 116 19.03 4.36 -9.26
C VAL A 116 18.78 2.89 -9.62
N LYS A 117 19.65 2.30 -10.43
CA LYS A 117 19.55 0.89 -10.82
C LYS A 117 19.66 -0.05 -9.63
N GLN A 118 20.54 0.24 -8.68
CA GLN A 118 20.67 -0.56 -7.44
C GLN A 118 19.37 -0.58 -6.62
N ARG A 119 18.62 0.53 -6.53
CA ARG A 119 17.32 0.57 -5.85
C ARG A 119 16.30 -0.36 -6.53
N ILE A 120 16.31 -0.40 -7.86
CA ILE A 120 15.45 -1.31 -8.62
C ILE A 120 15.84 -2.77 -8.34
N GLU A 121 17.12 -3.09 -8.40
CA GLU A 121 17.60 -4.49 -8.29
C GLU A 121 17.52 -5.01 -6.84
N GLN A 122 17.77 -4.15 -5.83
CA GLN A 122 17.91 -4.59 -4.44
C GLN A 122 16.63 -4.38 -3.60
N VAL A 123 15.69 -3.56 -4.04
CA VAL A 123 14.45 -3.28 -3.31
C VAL A 123 13.22 -3.60 -4.14
N TYR A 124 13.09 -2.99 -5.33
CA TYR A 124 11.90 -3.13 -6.17
C TYR A 124 11.68 -4.58 -6.63
N ARG A 125 12.69 -5.17 -7.29
CA ARG A 125 12.57 -6.53 -7.82
C ARG A 125 12.33 -7.59 -6.74
N PRO A 126 13.05 -7.60 -5.61
CA PRO A 126 12.80 -8.56 -4.54
C PRO A 126 11.38 -8.48 -3.96
N TYR A 127 10.84 -7.26 -3.79
CA TYR A 127 9.46 -7.08 -3.32
C TYR A 127 8.45 -7.70 -4.30
N HIS A 128 8.56 -7.39 -5.59
CA HIS A 128 7.64 -7.90 -6.60
C HIS A 128 7.79 -9.41 -6.82
N GLN A 129 9.00 -9.97 -6.75
CA GLN A 129 9.22 -11.41 -6.78
C GLN A 129 8.57 -12.11 -5.58
N GLN A 130 8.67 -11.52 -4.40
CA GLN A 130 8.02 -12.06 -3.21
C GLN A 130 6.49 -12.00 -3.33
N LEU A 131 5.94 -10.88 -3.79
CA LEU A 131 4.50 -10.73 -4.00
C LEU A 131 3.98 -11.77 -5.01
N GLU A 132 4.67 -11.95 -6.13
CA GLU A 132 4.33 -12.96 -7.13
C GLU A 132 4.37 -14.37 -6.54
N THR A 133 5.40 -14.71 -5.75
CA THR A 133 5.53 -16.01 -5.06
C THR A 133 4.34 -16.26 -4.13
N LEU A 134 3.93 -15.26 -3.34
CA LEU A 134 2.79 -15.37 -2.43
C LEU A 134 1.48 -15.54 -3.20
N LEU A 135 1.28 -14.80 -4.28
CA LEU A 135 0.08 -14.89 -5.13
C LEU A 135 -0.03 -16.27 -5.79
N GLN A 136 1.04 -16.78 -6.38
CA GLN A 136 1.06 -18.11 -7.00
C GLN A 136 0.84 -19.22 -5.97
N GLY A 137 1.42 -19.10 -4.79
CA GLY A 137 1.18 -20.03 -3.68
C GLY A 137 -0.29 -20.06 -3.25
N ALA A 138 -0.93 -18.89 -3.15
CA ALA A 138 -2.35 -18.78 -2.82
C ALA A 138 -3.25 -19.34 -3.94
N ILE A 139 -2.93 -19.08 -5.21
CA ILE A 139 -3.66 -19.66 -6.35
C ILE A 139 -3.56 -21.19 -6.32
N ALA A 140 -2.38 -21.75 -6.08
CA ALA A 140 -2.18 -23.20 -6.01
C ALA A 140 -3.01 -23.83 -4.87
N GLN A 141 -3.15 -23.13 -3.74
CA GLN A 141 -3.89 -23.62 -2.58
C GLN A 141 -5.40 -23.43 -2.71
N PHE A 142 -5.85 -22.32 -3.32
CA PHE A 142 -7.24 -21.87 -3.25
C PHE A 142 -7.95 -21.78 -4.61
N GLY A 143 -7.22 -21.91 -5.71
CA GLY A 143 -7.73 -21.74 -7.07
C GLY A 143 -7.82 -20.28 -7.51
N GLN A 144 -8.03 -19.34 -6.58
CA GLN A 144 -8.14 -17.90 -6.81
C GLN A 144 -7.59 -17.14 -5.60
N VAL A 145 -7.06 -15.94 -5.82
CA VAL A 145 -6.54 -15.05 -4.76
C VAL A 145 -7.11 -13.64 -4.90
N TYR A 146 -7.35 -13.01 -3.75
CA TYR A 146 -7.77 -11.61 -3.64
C TYR A 146 -6.57 -10.79 -3.14
N LEU A 147 -6.02 -9.96 -4.01
CA LEU A 147 -4.94 -9.03 -3.68
C LEU A 147 -5.54 -7.69 -3.23
N LEU A 148 -5.31 -7.31 -1.99
CA LEU A 148 -5.66 -6.00 -1.46
C LEU A 148 -4.39 -5.13 -1.40
N ASP A 149 -4.34 -4.08 -2.23
CA ASP A 149 -3.27 -3.10 -2.29
C ASP A 149 -3.63 -1.93 -1.37
N LEU A 150 -3.05 -1.94 -0.15
CA LEU A 150 -3.46 -1.09 0.97
C LEU A 150 -2.65 0.19 1.02
N HIS A 151 -3.36 1.31 0.95
CA HIS A 151 -2.81 2.65 0.90
C HIS A 151 -3.54 3.62 1.80
N SER A 152 -2.94 4.81 1.92
CA SER A 152 -3.61 5.94 2.53
C SER A 152 -3.23 7.26 1.86
N PHE A 153 -4.07 8.26 1.97
CA PHE A 153 -3.89 9.51 1.24
C PHE A 153 -4.33 10.75 2.02
N ALA A 154 -3.71 11.87 1.66
CA ALA A 154 -4.21 13.21 1.94
C ALA A 154 -4.88 13.77 0.69
N GLY A 155 -5.98 14.49 0.84
CA GLY A 155 -6.59 15.14 -0.31
C GLY A 155 -7.91 15.86 0.00
N PRO A 156 -8.36 16.72 -0.91
CA PRO A 156 -9.55 17.57 -0.71
C PRO A 156 -10.88 16.84 -0.90
N ILE A 157 -10.86 15.53 -1.23
CA ILE A 157 -12.08 14.74 -1.38
C ILE A 157 -12.72 14.47 -0.03
N GLN A 158 -14.04 14.42 0.01
CA GLN A 158 -14.80 14.19 1.24
C GLN A 158 -14.92 12.71 1.61
N ASP A 159 -14.85 11.82 0.60
CA ASP A 159 -14.96 10.38 0.82
C ASP A 159 -13.83 9.87 1.73
N GLN A 160 -14.18 8.96 2.65
CA GLN A 160 -13.26 8.44 3.65
C GLN A 160 -12.40 7.27 3.14
N VAL A 161 -12.93 6.54 2.17
CA VAL A 161 -12.30 5.40 1.53
C VAL A 161 -12.46 5.52 0.02
N CYS A 162 -11.38 5.27 -0.72
CA CYS A 162 -11.44 5.12 -2.17
C CYS A 162 -11.07 3.69 -2.56
N LEU A 163 -11.94 3.02 -3.29
CA LEU A 163 -11.71 1.70 -3.86
C LEU A 163 -11.36 1.84 -5.35
N GLY A 164 -10.29 1.17 -5.79
CA GLY A 164 -9.83 1.24 -7.17
C GLY A 164 -9.61 -0.14 -7.78
N ASN A 165 -10.38 -0.49 -8.84
CA ASN A 165 -10.25 -1.73 -9.60
C ASN A 165 -10.03 -1.50 -11.09
N ASN A 166 -9.39 -0.39 -11.44
CA ASN A 166 -9.12 0.02 -12.82
C ASN A 166 -10.40 0.02 -13.69
N ASN A 167 -11.50 0.53 -13.13
CA ASN A 167 -12.82 0.58 -13.77
C ASN A 167 -13.32 -0.81 -14.19
N GLY A 168 -13.33 -1.76 -13.27
CA GLY A 168 -13.82 -3.13 -13.46
C GLY A 168 -12.87 -4.09 -14.17
N ARG A 169 -11.57 -3.73 -14.32
CA ARG A 169 -10.61 -4.53 -15.09
C ARG A 169 -9.72 -5.44 -14.25
N THR A 170 -9.64 -5.22 -12.93
CA THR A 170 -8.70 -5.94 -12.06
C THR A 170 -9.36 -6.81 -11.02
N CYS A 171 -10.66 -6.66 -10.81
CA CYS A 171 -11.50 -7.59 -10.04
C CYS A 171 -12.95 -7.52 -10.53
N SER A 172 -13.74 -8.53 -10.14
CA SER A 172 -15.17 -8.61 -10.46
C SER A 172 -15.97 -7.49 -9.77
N GLU A 173 -17.13 -7.17 -10.34
CA GLU A 173 -18.08 -6.23 -9.73
C GLU A 173 -18.58 -6.77 -8.38
N ASP A 174 -18.81 -8.08 -8.26
CA ASP A 174 -19.26 -8.72 -7.00
C ASP A 174 -18.22 -8.55 -5.88
N TRP A 175 -16.92 -8.71 -6.19
CA TRP A 175 -15.87 -8.48 -5.20
C TRP A 175 -15.78 -7.01 -4.80
N MET A 176 -15.83 -6.10 -5.76
CA MET A 176 -15.88 -4.66 -5.50
C MET A 176 -17.05 -4.30 -4.59
N ALA A 177 -18.26 -4.78 -4.89
CA ALA A 177 -19.46 -4.54 -4.10
C ALA A 177 -19.37 -5.16 -2.70
N THR A 178 -18.75 -6.32 -2.57
CA THR A 178 -18.50 -6.97 -1.28
C THR A 178 -17.61 -6.09 -0.38
N VAL A 179 -16.50 -5.59 -0.93
CA VAL A 179 -15.58 -4.72 -0.18
C VAL A 179 -16.24 -3.38 0.15
N GLU A 180 -16.92 -2.75 -0.82
CA GLU A 180 -17.68 -1.51 -0.59
C GLU A 180 -18.70 -1.68 0.53
N SER A 181 -19.52 -2.74 0.47
CA SER A 181 -20.53 -3.04 1.49
C SER A 181 -19.93 -3.24 2.88
N ALA A 182 -18.75 -3.88 2.98
CA ALA A 182 -18.07 -4.07 4.25
C ALA A 182 -17.64 -2.73 4.87
N PHE A 183 -17.13 -1.81 4.07
CA PHE A 183 -16.80 -0.46 4.54
C PHE A 183 -18.04 0.36 4.91
N VAL A 184 -19.08 0.35 4.06
CA VAL A 184 -20.34 1.09 4.31
C VAL A 184 -21.04 0.61 5.58
N LYS A 185 -21.09 -0.70 5.85
CA LYS A 185 -21.65 -1.28 7.08
C LYS A 185 -20.90 -0.85 8.34
N ASN A 186 -19.67 -0.40 8.21
CA ASN A 186 -18.85 0.15 9.29
C ASN A 186 -18.76 1.69 9.23
N ASP A 187 -19.80 2.34 8.71
CA ASP A 187 -19.99 3.80 8.68
C ASP A 187 -18.93 4.58 7.90
N TYR A 188 -18.27 3.95 6.90
CA TYR A 188 -17.38 4.68 6.00
C TYR A 188 -18.12 5.20 4.77
N GLN A 189 -17.80 6.41 4.36
CA GLN A 189 -18.17 6.95 3.05
C GLN A 189 -17.17 6.46 2.01
N VAL A 190 -17.66 5.72 1.02
CA VAL A 190 -16.84 5.04 0.02
C VAL A 190 -17.03 5.66 -1.36
N ALA A 191 -15.93 5.86 -2.07
CA ALA A 191 -15.90 6.22 -3.48
C ALA A 191 -15.22 5.12 -4.29
N CYS A 192 -15.85 4.69 -5.38
CA CYS A 192 -15.31 3.67 -6.28
C CYS A 192 -14.76 4.32 -7.56
N ASN A 193 -13.46 4.09 -7.87
CA ASN A 193 -12.77 4.60 -9.09
C ASN A 193 -12.87 6.12 -9.32
N LYS A 194 -13.13 6.91 -8.28
CA LYS A 194 -13.41 8.34 -8.42
C LYS A 194 -12.13 9.19 -8.45
N VAL A 195 -11.16 8.90 -7.60
CA VAL A 195 -9.88 9.61 -7.48
C VAL A 195 -8.73 8.65 -7.74
N PHE A 196 -8.73 7.51 -7.05
CA PHE A 196 -7.76 6.45 -7.23
C PHE A 196 -8.45 5.26 -7.85
N ASN A 197 -8.04 4.90 -9.06
CA ASN A 197 -8.62 3.77 -9.79
C ASN A 197 -7.71 2.54 -9.85
N GLY A 198 -6.67 2.51 -9.01
CA GLY A 198 -5.68 1.43 -8.95
C GLY A 198 -4.29 1.87 -9.41
N GLY A 199 -3.26 1.57 -8.61
CA GLY A 199 -1.85 1.79 -8.91
C GLY A 199 -1.25 0.70 -9.80
N TYR A 200 0.08 0.64 -9.82
CA TYR A 200 0.80 -0.36 -10.62
C TYR A 200 0.54 -1.78 -10.12
N ILE A 201 0.62 -2.01 -8.82
CA ILE A 201 0.39 -3.33 -8.20
C ILE A 201 -1.00 -3.84 -8.59
N THR A 202 -2.04 -3.06 -8.34
CA THR A 202 -3.42 -3.43 -8.69
C THR A 202 -3.58 -3.75 -10.17
N ARG A 203 -3.04 -2.91 -11.06
CA ARG A 203 -3.20 -3.10 -12.52
C ARG A 203 -2.37 -4.25 -13.05
N HIS A 204 -1.14 -4.40 -12.57
CA HIS A 204 -0.20 -5.42 -13.04
C HIS A 204 -0.66 -6.82 -12.64
N TYR A 205 -0.93 -7.02 -11.36
CA TYR A 205 -1.33 -8.33 -10.86
C TYR A 205 -2.79 -8.66 -11.17
N GLY A 206 -3.69 -7.68 -11.19
CA GLY A 206 -5.09 -7.88 -11.57
C GLY A 206 -5.30 -8.18 -13.06
N ALA A 207 -4.26 -8.07 -13.89
CA ALA A 207 -4.28 -8.54 -15.29
C ALA A 207 -3.91 -10.03 -15.42
N MET A 208 -3.47 -10.68 -14.34
CA MET A 208 -3.10 -12.10 -14.32
C MET A 208 -4.33 -12.96 -13.99
N GLU A 209 -4.33 -14.18 -14.52
CA GLU A 209 -5.41 -15.13 -14.28
C GLU A 209 -5.52 -15.51 -12.79
N ASN A 210 -6.74 -15.69 -12.32
CA ASN A 210 -7.07 -16.08 -10.95
C ASN A 210 -6.66 -15.08 -9.86
N ILE A 211 -6.38 -13.82 -10.22
CA ILE A 211 -6.10 -12.73 -9.28
C ILE A 211 -7.20 -11.68 -9.36
N GLN A 212 -7.85 -11.40 -8.23
CA GLN A 212 -8.81 -10.32 -8.05
C GLN A 212 -8.11 -9.19 -7.28
N ALA A 213 -7.58 -8.18 -7.98
CA ALA A 213 -6.81 -7.11 -7.34
C ALA A 213 -7.65 -5.85 -7.13
N LEU A 214 -7.60 -5.32 -5.91
CA LEU A 214 -8.32 -4.11 -5.51
C LEU A 214 -7.43 -3.21 -4.66
N GLN A 215 -7.31 -1.94 -5.04
CA GLN A 215 -6.67 -0.91 -4.24
C GLN A 215 -7.66 -0.36 -3.22
N ILE A 216 -7.21 -0.22 -1.96
CA ILE A 216 -7.94 0.41 -0.87
C ILE A 216 -7.13 1.60 -0.39
N GLU A 217 -7.70 2.80 -0.51
CA GLU A 217 -7.10 4.05 -0.07
C GLU A 217 -7.89 4.60 1.11
N LEU A 218 -7.30 4.61 2.30
CA LEU A 218 -7.91 5.18 3.49
C LEU A 218 -7.42 6.62 3.67
N ARG A 219 -8.35 7.58 3.76
CA ARG A 219 -7.98 8.98 3.94
C ARG A 219 -7.37 9.21 5.33
N TYR A 220 -6.27 9.97 5.43
CA TYR A 220 -5.51 10.22 6.66
C TYR A 220 -6.37 10.66 7.86
N HIS A 221 -7.34 11.55 7.64
CA HIS A 221 -8.20 12.07 8.72
C HIS A 221 -9.06 11.01 9.42
N ASN A 222 -9.13 9.79 8.88
CA ASN A 222 -9.84 8.71 9.57
C ASN A 222 -9.05 8.19 10.77
N TYR A 223 -7.70 8.26 10.73
CA TYR A 223 -6.84 7.60 11.70
C TYR A 223 -5.63 8.43 12.15
N LEU A 224 -5.39 9.61 11.58
CA LEU A 224 -4.31 10.52 11.96
C LEU A 224 -4.90 11.84 12.46
N ASN A 225 -4.18 12.49 13.36
CA ASN A 225 -4.53 13.83 13.83
C ASN A 225 -4.24 14.88 12.75
N LEU A 226 -5.26 15.67 12.37
CA LEU A 226 -5.16 16.65 11.28
C LEU A 226 -4.19 17.79 11.59
N GLU A 227 -4.13 18.23 12.84
CA GLU A 227 -3.24 19.32 13.25
C GLU A 227 -1.77 18.92 13.12
N GLN A 228 -1.45 17.64 13.36
CA GLN A 228 -0.09 17.12 13.17
C GLN A 228 0.29 17.00 11.68
N LEU A 229 -0.68 16.72 10.80
CA LEU A 229 -0.43 16.63 9.35
C LEU A 229 -0.07 17.97 8.71
N GLU A 230 -0.45 19.09 9.32
CA GLU A 230 -0.07 20.45 8.90
C GLU A 230 1.37 20.81 9.35
N GLN A 231 1.91 20.08 10.31
CA GLN A 231 3.28 20.21 10.78
C GLN A 231 4.19 19.32 9.91
N ASN A 232 5.26 19.85 9.36
CA ASN A 232 6.24 19.07 8.59
C ASN A 232 7.04 18.08 9.47
N THR A 233 6.33 17.24 10.19
CA THR A 233 6.84 16.21 11.10
C THR A 233 6.07 14.91 10.89
N VAL A 234 6.69 13.78 11.23
CA VAL A 234 6.01 12.48 11.22
C VAL A 234 4.85 12.54 12.21
N PRO A 235 3.60 12.28 11.77
CA PRO A 235 2.46 12.27 12.69
C PRO A 235 2.61 11.15 13.73
N ASP A 236 2.08 11.36 14.92
CA ASP A 236 2.00 10.31 15.93
C ASP A 236 0.87 9.33 15.56
N TRP A 237 1.10 8.03 15.80
CA TRP A 237 0.06 7.02 15.61
C TRP A 237 -0.78 6.84 16.89
N ASP A 238 -0.23 7.13 18.07
CA ASP A 238 -0.92 6.98 19.36
C ASP A 238 -1.86 8.17 19.64
N VAL A 239 -2.86 8.31 18.79
CA VAL A 239 -3.85 9.39 18.82
C VAL A 239 -5.28 8.83 18.90
N PRO A 240 -6.25 9.61 19.44
CA PRO A 240 -7.64 9.17 19.57
C PRO A 240 -8.27 8.72 18.24
N GLU A 241 -7.92 9.37 17.13
CA GLU A 241 -8.40 9.04 15.80
C GLU A 241 -7.96 7.62 15.39
N PHE A 242 -6.71 7.25 15.66
CA PHE A 242 -6.18 5.92 15.37
C PHE A 242 -6.91 4.83 16.17
N HIS A 243 -7.07 5.06 17.48
CA HIS A 243 -7.76 4.13 18.37
C HIS A 243 -9.25 3.96 18.03
N LYS A 244 -9.86 4.94 17.39
CA LYS A 244 -11.23 4.91 16.89
C LYS A 244 -11.32 4.17 15.54
N ALA A 245 -10.33 4.37 14.65
CA ALA A 245 -10.33 3.79 13.33
C ALA A 245 -10.02 2.30 13.34
N LYS A 246 -9.00 1.88 14.11
CA LYS A 246 -8.50 0.50 14.08
C LYS A 246 -9.58 -0.56 14.34
N PRO A 247 -10.45 -0.46 15.38
CA PRO A 247 -11.54 -1.43 15.57
C PRO A 247 -12.53 -1.49 14.40
N ARG A 248 -12.83 -0.36 13.78
CA ARG A 248 -13.73 -0.30 12.61
C ARG A 248 -13.11 -0.99 11.40
N VAL A 249 -11.81 -0.76 11.17
CA VAL A 249 -11.06 -1.44 10.10
C VAL A 249 -11.00 -2.94 10.36
N ILE A 250 -10.79 -3.39 11.59
CA ILE A 250 -10.85 -4.81 11.97
C ILE A 250 -12.19 -5.42 11.54
N GLN A 251 -13.32 -4.81 11.90
CA GLN A 251 -14.65 -5.29 11.55
C GLN A 251 -14.88 -5.39 10.04
N VAL A 252 -14.32 -4.46 9.25
CA VAL A 252 -14.37 -4.54 7.78
C VAL A 252 -13.70 -5.81 7.31
N PHE A 253 -12.47 -6.10 7.75
CA PHE A 253 -11.71 -7.26 7.29
C PHE A 253 -12.26 -8.59 7.83
N GLU A 254 -12.81 -8.62 9.04
CA GLU A 254 -13.55 -9.77 9.56
C GLU A 254 -14.72 -10.12 8.65
N THR A 255 -15.51 -9.11 8.27
CA THR A 255 -16.63 -9.29 7.31
C THR A 255 -16.16 -9.83 5.95
N LEU A 256 -15.02 -9.36 5.44
CA LEU A 256 -14.47 -9.87 4.17
C LEU A 256 -14.07 -11.34 4.25
N VAL A 257 -13.39 -11.73 5.33
CA VAL A 257 -12.96 -13.14 5.53
C VAL A 257 -14.17 -14.06 5.73
N GLU A 258 -15.19 -13.63 6.46
CA GLU A 258 -16.43 -14.38 6.65
C GLU A 258 -17.13 -14.62 5.32
N ASN A 259 -17.32 -13.59 4.50
CA ASN A 259 -17.98 -13.71 3.19
C ASN A 259 -17.26 -14.71 2.27
N LEU A 260 -15.93 -14.73 2.26
CA LEU A 260 -15.17 -15.70 1.47
C LEU A 260 -15.26 -17.13 2.00
N SER A 261 -15.51 -17.30 3.30
CA SER A 261 -15.68 -18.62 3.92
C SER A 261 -17.02 -19.26 3.54
N PHE A 262 -18.08 -18.47 3.43
CA PHE A 262 -19.41 -18.95 3.03
C PHE A 262 -19.46 -19.41 1.56
N HIS A 263 -18.75 -18.74 0.65
CA HIS A 263 -18.72 -19.12 -0.78
C HIS A 263 -17.96 -20.42 -1.08
N ARG A 264 -17.24 -20.99 -0.10
CA ARG A 264 -16.53 -22.27 -0.26
C ARG A 264 -17.34 -23.50 0.16
N GLN A 265 -18.46 -23.32 0.82
CA GLN A 265 -19.30 -24.45 1.32
C GLN A 265 -20.43 -24.80 0.36
N HIS A 266 -20.57 -24.08 -0.72
CA HIS A 266 -21.57 -24.28 -1.78
C HIS A 266 -20.89 -24.37 -3.15
#